data_2a5bda26ce89d517f69ebcec73b1b363
#
_entry.id   2a5bda26ce89d517f69ebcec73b1b363
#
_cell.length_a   1.000
_cell.length_b   1.000
_cell.length_c   1.000
_cell.angle_alpha   90.00
_cell.angle_beta   90.00
_cell.angle_gamma   90.00
#
_symmetry.space_group_name_H-M   'P 1'
#
loop_
_entity.id
_entity.type
_entity.pdbx_description
1 polymer ?
#
loop_
_entity_poly.entity_id
_entity_poly.type
_entity_poly.pdbx_seq_one_letter_code
_entity_poly.pdbx_strand_id
1 'polypeptide(L)'
;MKESLRAQLDRMQNRLEELNAQLASEDIGKDISLLKKLNQEHAETSEVLDTYALWKQAGADLEAARQMREEPDMREFADEEIADAETRLQAAQERIEYLLLPRDPDDARNAILEIRAGTGGDESALFAGDLLRMYLRYAEHRGWQTEILSASESELGGYREVIVQITGSNVYGRLRYESGAHRVQRVPVTESQGRIHTSACTVAVMAEAEPTGDIEISPDDLRIDVFRASGAGGQHVNKTESAVRITHLPTGIVAECQDDRSQHRNRDKAMTVLLTRLRDARERAQHAETAAHRKSLVGSGDRSERIRTYNFPQGRLTDHRINLTLYKLQAIIDGDLDELTDALMKARLAELAAERAEG
;
A
#
# COMPACT_ATOMS: atom_id res chain seq x y z
N MET A 1 18.21 16.44 -20.97
CA MET A 1 18.06 15.07 -20.39
C MET A 1 19.43 14.41 -20.23
N LYS A 2 19.69 13.76 -19.04
CA LYS A 2 20.96 13.05 -18.74
C LYS A 2 21.12 11.80 -19.63
N GLU A 3 22.35 11.43 -19.97
CA GLU A 3 22.64 10.26 -20.83
C GLU A 3 22.18 8.93 -20.19
N SER A 4 22.35 8.79 -18.87
CA SER A 4 21.86 7.63 -18.12
C SER A 4 20.35 7.44 -18.23
N LEU A 5 19.60 8.53 -18.29
CA LEU A 5 18.14 8.50 -18.44
C LEU A 5 17.74 8.05 -19.86
N ARG A 6 18.44 8.49 -20.89
CA ARG A 6 18.23 8.02 -22.27
C ARG A 6 18.46 6.53 -22.39
N ALA A 7 19.57 6.03 -21.85
CA ALA A 7 19.87 4.60 -21.84
C ALA A 7 18.84 3.76 -21.08
N GLN A 8 18.19 4.33 -20.07
CA GLN A 8 17.09 3.67 -19.38
C GLN A 8 15.83 3.61 -20.25
N LEU A 9 15.50 4.70 -20.94
CA LEU A 9 14.34 4.76 -21.84
C LEU A 9 14.51 3.83 -23.07
N ASP A 10 15.71 3.71 -23.60
CA ASP A 10 16.01 2.76 -24.68
C ASP A 10 15.81 1.29 -24.24
N ARG A 11 16.22 0.96 -23.00
CA ARG A 11 15.93 -0.37 -22.42
C ARG A 11 14.44 -0.61 -22.23
N MET A 12 13.68 0.41 -21.84
CA MET A 12 12.23 0.31 -21.70
C MET A 12 11.54 0.11 -23.05
N GLN A 13 12.08 0.67 -24.14
CA GLN A 13 11.55 0.43 -25.47
C GLN A 13 11.69 -1.04 -25.88
N ASN A 14 12.86 -1.65 -25.67
CA ASN A 14 13.07 -3.08 -25.91
C ASN A 14 12.13 -3.93 -25.03
N ARG A 15 11.96 -3.53 -23.76
CA ARG A 15 11.04 -4.23 -22.83
C ARG A 15 9.60 -4.17 -23.29
N LEU A 16 9.13 -3.04 -23.83
CA LEU A 16 7.78 -2.93 -24.40
C LEU A 16 7.56 -3.88 -25.58
N GLU A 17 8.56 -4.06 -26.45
CA GLU A 17 8.49 -5.02 -27.55
C GLU A 17 8.39 -6.47 -27.03
N GLU A 18 9.15 -6.82 -25.98
CA GLU A 18 9.04 -8.12 -25.31
C GLU A 18 7.65 -8.34 -24.69
N LEU A 19 7.11 -7.31 -24.02
CA LEU A 19 5.78 -7.36 -23.41
C LEU A 19 4.70 -7.56 -24.46
N ASN A 20 4.78 -6.86 -25.60
CA ASN A 20 3.87 -7.05 -26.71
C ASN A 20 3.92 -8.48 -27.26
N ALA A 21 5.11 -9.06 -27.40
CA ALA A 21 5.30 -10.44 -27.86
C ALA A 21 4.71 -11.45 -26.84
N GLN A 22 4.92 -11.23 -25.55
CA GLN A 22 4.38 -12.07 -24.47
C GLN A 22 2.86 -12.00 -24.40
N LEU A 23 2.26 -10.80 -24.49
CA LEU A 23 0.82 -10.60 -24.49
C LEU A 23 0.12 -11.16 -25.74
N ALA A 24 0.82 -11.27 -26.87
CA ALA A 24 0.33 -11.89 -28.10
C ALA A 24 0.40 -13.43 -28.09
N SER A 25 1.03 -14.05 -27.08
CA SER A 25 1.17 -15.51 -26.99
C SER A 25 -0.14 -16.18 -26.59
N GLU A 26 -0.49 -17.30 -27.24
CA GLU A 26 -1.74 -18.06 -26.96
C GLU A 26 -1.77 -18.66 -25.55
N ASP A 27 -0.63 -18.90 -24.92
CA ASP A 27 -0.53 -19.53 -23.61
C ASP A 27 -0.86 -18.58 -22.44
N ILE A 28 -0.79 -17.28 -22.65
CA ILE A 28 -0.97 -16.29 -21.59
C ILE A 28 -2.40 -16.26 -21.01
N GLY A 29 -3.39 -16.66 -21.82
CA GLY A 29 -4.79 -16.75 -21.41
C GLY A 29 -5.06 -17.83 -20.32
N LYS A 30 -4.10 -18.71 -20.07
CA LYS A 30 -4.22 -19.78 -19.06
C LYS A 30 -3.89 -19.29 -17.66
N ASP A 31 -3.13 -18.20 -17.51
CA ASP A 31 -2.74 -17.62 -16.22
C ASP A 31 -3.21 -16.16 -16.13
N ILE A 32 -4.39 -15.99 -15.51
CA ILE A 32 -5.03 -14.68 -15.33
C ILE A 32 -4.15 -13.75 -14.47
N SER A 33 -3.41 -14.29 -13.51
CA SER A 33 -2.53 -13.50 -12.62
C SER A 33 -1.36 -12.93 -13.40
N LEU A 34 -0.71 -13.77 -14.20
CA LEU A 34 0.39 -13.36 -15.09
C LEU A 34 -0.09 -12.35 -16.14
N LEU A 35 -1.26 -12.60 -16.75
CA LEU A 35 -1.87 -11.69 -17.73
C LEU A 35 -2.12 -10.30 -17.12
N LYS A 36 -2.67 -10.22 -15.90
CA LYS A 36 -2.90 -8.95 -15.20
C LYS A 36 -1.59 -8.21 -14.94
N LYS A 37 -0.56 -8.92 -14.48
CA LYS A 37 0.76 -8.35 -14.20
C LYS A 37 1.43 -7.80 -15.46
N LEU A 38 1.41 -8.55 -16.57
CA LEU A 38 1.99 -8.11 -17.83
C LEU A 38 1.23 -6.93 -18.44
N ASN A 39 -0.11 -6.90 -18.35
CA ASN A 39 -0.90 -5.76 -18.80
C ASN A 39 -0.60 -4.50 -17.99
N GLN A 40 -0.40 -4.62 -16.68
CA GLN A 40 -0.02 -3.49 -15.85
C GLN A 40 1.36 -2.97 -16.22
N GLU A 41 2.38 -3.85 -16.35
CA GLU A 41 3.74 -3.48 -16.77
C GLU A 41 3.73 -2.84 -18.15
N HIS A 42 2.93 -3.37 -19.08
CA HIS A 42 2.77 -2.81 -20.42
C HIS A 42 2.20 -1.39 -20.37
N ALA A 43 1.11 -1.17 -19.61
CA ALA A 43 0.48 0.14 -19.49
C ALA A 43 1.44 1.19 -18.89
N GLU A 44 2.18 0.82 -17.84
CA GLU A 44 3.17 1.69 -17.18
C GLU A 44 4.33 2.02 -18.14
N THR A 45 4.86 1.02 -18.86
CA THR A 45 5.96 1.21 -19.82
C THR A 45 5.52 2.05 -21.00
N SER A 46 4.31 1.84 -21.52
CA SER A 46 3.74 2.62 -22.62
C SER A 46 3.58 4.09 -22.24
N GLU A 47 3.05 4.41 -21.04
CA GLU A 47 2.89 5.80 -20.57
C GLU A 47 4.23 6.56 -20.56
N VAL A 48 5.30 5.90 -20.11
CA VAL A 48 6.65 6.49 -20.09
C VAL A 48 7.14 6.77 -21.51
N LEU A 49 6.98 5.79 -22.41
CA LEU A 49 7.48 5.91 -23.79
C LEU A 49 6.66 6.88 -24.63
N ASP A 50 5.35 6.97 -24.43
CA ASP A 50 4.51 7.99 -25.06
C ASP A 50 4.95 9.39 -24.64
N THR A 51 5.22 9.59 -23.34
CA THR A 51 5.76 10.86 -22.84
C THR A 51 7.15 11.16 -23.42
N TYR A 52 7.98 10.12 -23.59
CA TYR A 52 9.28 10.26 -24.24
C TYR A 52 9.17 10.62 -25.72
N ALA A 53 8.17 10.10 -26.43
CA ALA A 53 7.87 10.49 -27.80
C ALA A 53 7.49 11.98 -27.88
N LEU A 54 6.65 12.49 -26.96
CA LEU A 54 6.31 13.91 -26.86
C LEU A 54 7.55 14.77 -26.58
N TRP A 55 8.46 14.31 -25.72
CA TRP A 55 9.72 15.00 -25.45
C TRP A 55 10.61 15.10 -26.71
N LYS A 56 10.73 14.01 -27.49
CA LYS A 56 11.48 14.00 -28.76
C LYS A 56 10.85 14.95 -29.77
N GLN A 57 9.53 14.96 -29.88
CA GLN A 57 8.81 15.84 -30.79
C GLN A 57 9.02 17.30 -30.44
N ALA A 58 8.85 17.67 -29.15
CA ALA A 58 9.10 19.04 -28.68
C ALA A 58 10.56 19.48 -28.92
N GLY A 59 11.52 18.55 -28.80
CA GLY A 59 12.92 18.82 -29.14
C GLY A 59 13.15 19.07 -30.62
N ALA A 60 12.49 18.33 -31.50
CA ALA A 60 12.55 18.54 -32.94
C ALA A 60 11.89 19.87 -33.37
N ASP A 61 10.73 20.17 -32.78
CA ASP A 61 10.00 21.43 -33.00
C ASP A 61 10.86 22.63 -32.58
N LEU A 62 11.53 22.53 -31.41
CA LEU A 62 12.46 23.58 -30.93
C LEU A 62 13.61 23.83 -31.88
N GLU A 63 14.20 22.77 -32.43
CA GLU A 63 15.30 22.88 -33.38
C GLU A 63 14.83 23.48 -34.72
N ALA A 64 13.65 23.07 -35.18
CA ALA A 64 13.04 23.65 -36.39
C ALA A 64 12.71 25.14 -36.21
N ALA A 65 12.16 25.52 -35.05
CA ALA A 65 11.87 26.94 -34.73
C ALA A 65 13.13 27.77 -34.63
N ARG A 66 14.24 27.24 -34.10
CA ARG A 66 15.55 27.90 -34.07
C ARG A 66 16.13 28.16 -35.45
N GLN A 67 15.98 27.21 -36.37
CA GLN A 67 16.39 27.38 -37.76
C GLN A 67 15.52 28.45 -38.45
N MET A 68 14.21 28.44 -38.24
CA MET A 68 13.27 29.41 -38.76
C MET A 68 13.59 30.85 -38.32
N ARG A 69 14.10 31.01 -37.11
CA ARG A 69 14.51 32.30 -36.53
C ARG A 69 15.64 32.99 -37.30
N GLU A 70 16.44 32.27 -38.08
CA GLU A 70 17.50 32.84 -38.91
C GLU A 70 16.93 33.68 -40.04
N GLU A 71 15.66 33.46 -40.46
CA GLU A 71 14.97 34.24 -41.47
C GLU A 71 14.37 35.52 -40.85
N PRO A 72 14.72 36.71 -41.36
CA PRO A 72 14.29 37.97 -40.75
C PRO A 72 12.77 38.17 -40.62
N ASP A 73 12.02 37.66 -41.65
CA ASP A 73 10.58 37.83 -41.72
C ASP A 73 9.80 36.84 -40.82
N MET A 74 10.47 35.81 -40.30
CA MET A 74 9.88 34.76 -39.47
C MET A 74 10.25 34.86 -37.98
N ARG A 75 11.04 35.86 -37.59
CA ARG A 75 11.62 35.96 -36.24
C ARG A 75 10.57 36.00 -35.12
N GLU A 76 9.55 36.83 -35.25
CA GLU A 76 8.52 36.98 -34.24
C GLU A 76 7.76 35.70 -34.03
N PHE A 77 7.35 35.03 -35.13
CA PHE A 77 6.70 33.74 -35.09
C PHE A 77 7.61 32.64 -34.51
N ALA A 78 8.87 32.61 -34.91
CA ALA A 78 9.85 31.67 -34.41
C ALA A 78 10.13 31.83 -32.92
N ASP A 79 10.13 33.06 -32.38
CA ASP A 79 10.30 33.29 -30.96
C ASP A 79 9.10 32.78 -30.14
N GLU A 80 7.88 32.88 -30.64
CA GLU A 80 6.69 32.28 -30.01
C GLU A 80 6.75 30.74 -30.03
N GLU A 81 7.10 30.14 -31.17
CA GLU A 81 7.26 28.69 -31.31
C GLU A 81 8.38 28.13 -30.42
N ILE A 82 9.50 28.86 -30.27
CA ILE A 82 10.59 28.48 -29.37
C ILE A 82 10.08 28.44 -27.92
N ALA A 83 9.36 29.47 -27.47
CA ALA A 83 8.85 29.55 -26.11
C ALA A 83 7.85 28.43 -25.80
N ASP A 84 6.97 28.10 -26.75
CA ASP A 84 6.03 27.00 -26.63
C ASP A 84 6.73 25.63 -26.62
N ALA A 85 7.66 25.42 -27.56
CA ALA A 85 8.42 24.16 -27.62
C ALA A 85 9.31 23.95 -26.38
N GLU A 86 9.93 25.00 -25.83
CA GLU A 86 10.69 24.92 -24.57
C GLU A 86 9.80 24.56 -23.39
N THR A 87 8.60 25.14 -23.33
CA THR A 87 7.61 24.80 -22.28
C THR A 87 7.17 23.34 -22.37
N ARG A 88 6.84 22.86 -23.57
CA ARG A 88 6.45 21.45 -23.80
C ARG A 88 7.62 20.49 -23.50
N LEU A 89 8.83 20.85 -23.88
CA LEU A 89 10.02 20.03 -23.64
C LEU A 89 10.28 19.87 -22.13
N GLN A 90 10.18 20.96 -21.38
CA GLN A 90 10.35 20.95 -19.92
C GLN A 90 9.26 20.16 -19.25
N ALA A 91 8.00 20.37 -19.60
CA ALA A 91 6.87 19.63 -19.04
C ALA A 91 6.96 18.11 -19.29
N ALA A 92 7.37 17.73 -20.53
CA ALA A 92 7.57 16.33 -20.86
C ALA A 92 8.77 15.73 -20.10
N GLN A 93 9.85 16.48 -19.89
CA GLN A 93 11.00 16.02 -19.12
C GLN A 93 10.62 15.79 -17.64
N GLU A 94 9.95 16.74 -17.01
CA GLU A 94 9.47 16.61 -15.64
C GLU A 94 8.51 15.42 -15.48
N ARG A 95 7.64 15.20 -16.48
CA ARG A 95 6.72 14.05 -16.49
C ARG A 95 7.46 12.73 -16.62
N ILE A 96 8.49 12.62 -17.47
CA ILE A 96 9.32 11.41 -17.57
C ILE A 96 10.04 11.12 -16.24
N GLU A 97 10.68 12.14 -15.65
CA GLU A 97 11.37 12.01 -14.37
C GLU A 97 10.40 11.52 -13.28
N TYR A 98 9.19 12.04 -13.25
CA TYR A 98 8.11 11.58 -12.39
C TYR A 98 7.72 10.12 -12.62
N LEU A 99 7.50 9.72 -13.87
CA LEU A 99 7.07 8.36 -14.23
C LEU A 99 8.14 7.30 -13.95
N LEU A 100 9.41 7.69 -13.95
CA LEU A 100 10.56 6.82 -13.70
C LEU A 100 10.95 6.71 -12.23
N LEU A 101 10.25 7.41 -11.33
CA LEU A 101 10.43 7.21 -9.89
C LEU A 101 9.96 5.81 -9.50
N PRO A 102 10.67 5.13 -8.58
CA PRO A 102 10.27 3.82 -8.13
C PRO A 102 8.88 3.90 -7.51
N ARG A 103 7.91 3.23 -8.12
CA ARG A 103 6.57 3.06 -7.54
C ARG A 103 6.62 1.91 -6.55
N ASP A 104 5.97 2.09 -5.44
CA ASP A 104 5.77 1.02 -4.47
C ASP A 104 4.81 -0.01 -5.12
N PRO A 105 5.19 -1.29 -5.23
CA PRO A 105 4.31 -2.32 -5.79
C PRO A 105 2.98 -2.44 -5.03
N ASP A 106 2.96 -2.04 -3.77
CA ASP A 106 1.75 -2.05 -2.95
C ASP A 106 0.78 -0.91 -3.30
N ASP A 107 1.21 0.15 -4.00
CA ASP A 107 0.36 1.30 -4.35
C ASP A 107 -0.92 0.90 -5.11
N ALA A 108 -0.84 -0.11 -5.97
CA ALA A 108 -1.98 -0.62 -6.75
C ALA A 108 -2.96 -1.48 -5.94
N ARG A 109 -2.63 -1.83 -4.70
CA ARG A 109 -3.42 -2.73 -3.86
C ARG A 109 -4.61 -2.04 -3.23
N ASN A 110 -5.57 -2.84 -2.79
CA ASN A 110 -6.63 -2.40 -1.89
C ASN A 110 -6.04 -2.03 -0.53
N ALA A 111 -6.79 -1.28 0.26
CA ALA A 111 -6.34 -0.85 1.58
C ALA A 111 -7.29 -1.28 2.70
N ILE A 112 -6.70 -1.59 3.84
CA ILE A 112 -7.40 -1.71 5.12
C ILE A 112 -7.14 -0.41 5.89
N LEU A 113 -8.22 0.34 6.14
CA LEU A 113 -8.22 1.57 6.89
C LEU A 113 -8.70 1.28 8.31
N GLU A 114 -7.88 1.57 9.30
CA GLU A 114 -8.21 1.44 10.72
C GLU A 114 -8.19 2.82 11.37
N ILE A 115 -9.28 3.19 12.03
CA ILE A 115 -9.41 4.44 12.78
C ILE A 115 -9.68 4.10 14.24
N ARG A 116 -8.85 4.63 15.14
CA ARG A 116 -9.01 4.46 16.57
C ARG A 116 -9.14 5.80 17.30
N ALA A 117 -10.06 5.89 18.21
CA ALA A 117 -10.12 6.98 19.16
C ALA A 117 -8.86 6.97 20.03
N GLY A 118 -8.22 8.13 20.14
CA GLY A 118 -7.02 8.34 20.94
C GLY A 118 -7.33 9.20 22.19
N THR A 119 -6.46 10.18 22.44
CA THR A 119 -6.61 11.10 23.58
C THR A 119 -7.81 12.02 23.37
N GLY A 120 -8.77 12.03 24.31
CA GLY A 120 -9.91 12.96 24.28
C GLY A 120 -11.25 12.36 24.70
N GLY A 121 -11.28 11.11 25.15
CA GLY A 121 -12.51 10.43 25.60
C GLY A 121 -13.57 10.35 24.50
N ASP A 122 -14.83 10.69 24.83
CA ASP A 122 -15.96 10.58 23.91
C ASP A 122 -15.80 11.47 22.66
N GLU A 123 -15.16 12.63 22.80
CA GLU A 123 -14.90 13.52 21.68
C GLU A 123 -13.99 12.89 20.63
N SER A 124 -13.00 12.11 21.04
CA SER A 124 -12.15 11.36 20.10
C SER A 124 -12.93 10.28 19.37
N ALA A 125 -13.91 9.62 20.03
CA ALA A 125 -14.78 8.64 19.38
C ALA A 125 -15.73 9.30 18.35
N LEU A 126 -16.29 10.47 18.66
CA LEU A 126 -17.07 11.25 17.71
C LEU A 126 -16.24 11.69 16.51
N PHE A 127 -15.01 12.14 16.75
CA PHE A 127 -14.11 12.53 15.68
C PHE A 127 -13.67 11.33 14.81
N ALA A 128 -13.51 10.15 15.39
CA ALA A 128 -13.29 8.91 14.61
C ALA A 128 -14.45 8.63 13.64
N GLY A 129 -15.69 8.89 14.08
CA GLY A 129 -16.88 8.83 13.22
C GLY A 129 -16.87 9.86 12.08
N ASP A 130 -16.40 11.09 12.35
CA ASP A 130 -16.25 12.11 11.31
C ASP A 130 -15.18 11.75 10.29
N LEU A 131 -14.03 11.23 10.75
CA LEU A 131 -12.97 10.72 9.86
C LEU A 131 -13.47 9.55 9.02
N LEU A 132 -14.19 8.59 9.62
CA LEU A 132 -14.78 7.49 8.86
C LEU A 132 -15.68 8.02 7.74
N ARG A 133 -16.60 8.92 8.06
CA ARG A 133 -17.51 9.52 7.07
C ARG A 133 -16.75 10.24 5.97
N MET A 134 -15.70 10.97 6.30
CA MET A 134 -14.82 11.65 5.34
C MET A 134 -14.19 10.66 4.36
N TYR A 135 -13.61 9.56 4.84
CA TYR A 135 -12.99 8.56 3.97
C TYR A 135 -14.01 7.77 3.14
N LEU A 136 -15.18 7.45 3.70
CA LEU A 136 -16.24 6.78 2.94
C LEU A 136 -16.74 7.66 1.78
N ARG A 137 -16.94 8.96 2.02
CA ARG A 137 -17.32 9.91 0.95
C ARG A 137 -16.21 10.09 -0.08
N TYR A 138 -14.95 10.14 0.36
CA TYR A 138 -13.83 10.18 -0.56
C TYR A 138 -13.77 8.93 -1.45
N ALA A 139 -13.97 7.75 -0.87
CA ALA A 139 -14.05 6.50 -1.61
C ALA A 139 -15.21 6.51 -2.63
N GLU A 140 -16.38 7.03 -2.25
CA GLU A 140 -17.53 7.19 -3.14
C GLU A 140 -17.20 8.12 -4.33
N HIS A 141 -16.58 9.29 -4.08
CA HIS A 141 -16.16 10.21 -5.15
C HIS A 141 -15.16 9.58 -6.12
N ARG A 142 -14.34 8.63 -5.64
CA ARG A 142 -13.37 7.89 -6.43
C ARG A 142 -13.95 6.64 -7.11
N GLY A 143 -15.20 6.29 -6.85
CA GLY A 143 -15.83 5.08 -7.35
C GLY A 143 -15.25 3.79 -6.71
N TRP A 144 -14.65 3.91 -5.51
CA TRP A 144 -14.18 2.77 -4.75
C TRP A 144 -15.30 2.12 -3.96
N GLN A 145 -15.15 0.82 -3.70
CA GLN A 145 -16.07 0.08 -2.85
C GLN A 145 -15.55 0.05 -1.41
N THR A 146 -16.44 0.09 -0.45
CA THR A 146 -16.08 0.09 0.97
C THR A 146 -16.90 -0.96 1.73
N GLU A 147 -16.24 -1.70 2.64
CA GLU A 147 -16.86 -2.67 3.52
C GLU A 147 -16.34 -2.49 4.94
N ILE A 148 -17.24 -2.34 5.92
CA ILE A 148 -16.87 -2.26 7.33
C ILE A 148 -16.62 -3.69 7.83
N LEU A 149 -15.36 -4.01 8.12
CA LEU A 149 -14.97 -5.32 8.62
C LEU A 149 -15.24 -5.49 10.12
N SER A 150 -15.04 -4.41 10.89
CA SER A 150 -15.22 -4.39 12.33
C SER A 150 -15.52 -2.98 12.80
N ALA A 151 -16.40 -2.85 13.80
CA ALA A 151 -16.72 -1.58 14.41
C ALA A 151 -16.98 -1.78 15.93
N SER A 152 -16.34 -0.95 16.74
CA SER A 152 -16.60 -0.82 18.18
C SER A 152 -17.17 0.57 18.44
N GLU A 153 -18.49 0.65 18.63
CA GLU A 153 -19.19 1.91 18.82
C GLU A 153 -18.96 2.47 20.24
N SER A 154 -19.08 3.80 20.39
CA SER A 154 -19.09 4.48 21.66
C SER A 154 -20.52 4.77 22.11
N GLU A 155 -20.77 4.83 23.42
CA GLU A 155 -22.11 5.08 24.00
C GLU A 155 -22.72 6.43 23.59
N LEU A 156 -21.89 7.45 23.35
CA LEU A 156 -22.30 8.77 22.92
C LEU A 156 -22.28 8.96 21.39
N GLY A 157 -22.15 7.89 20.65
CA GLY A 157 -21.98 7.89 19.18
C GLY A 157 -20.51 7.92 18.76
N GLY A 158 -20.27 7.69 17.45
CA GLY A 158 -18.93 7.52 16.92
C GLY A 158 -18.32 6.15 17.24
N TYR A 159 -17.00 6.03 17.11
CA TYR A 159 -16.33 4.74 17.20
C TYR A 159 -15.09 4.80 18.09
N ARG A 160 -14.94 3.81 18.98
CA ARG A 160 -13.68 3.55 19.69
C ARG A 160 -12.65 3.00 18.72
N GLU A 161 -13.09 2.12 17.82
CA GLU A 161 -12.32 1.53 16.74
C GLU A 161 -13.24 1.19 15.58
N VAL A 162 -12.80 1.45 14.37
CA VAL A 162 -13.47 0.97 13.16
C VAL A 162 -12.43 0.57 12.13
N ILE A 163 -12.68 -0.57 11.47
CA ILE A 163 -11.82 -1.14 10.43
C ILE A 163 -12.66 -1.26 9.16
N VAL A 164 -12.17 -0.67 8.08
CA VAL A 164 -12.83 -0.63 6.77
C VAL A 164 -11.88 -1.17 5.71
N GLN A 165 -12.38 -2.07 4.88
CA GLN A 165 -11.73 -2.45 3.63
C GLN A 165 -12.18 -1.50 2.53
N ILE A 166 -11.23 -1.00 1.75
CA ILE A 166 -11.47 -0.13 0.61
C ILE A 166 -10.86 -0.78 -0.63
N THR A 167 -11.72 -1.07 -1.61
CA THR A 167 -11.36 -1.82 -2.82
C THR A 167 -11.52 -0.93 -4.04
N GLY A 168 -10.51 -0.88 -4.90
CA GLY A 168 -10.53 -0.08 -6.12
C GLY A 168 -9.15 0.08 -6.75
N SER A 169 -9.04 1.01 -7.69
CA SER A 169 -7.78 1.29 -8.37
C SER A 169 -6.92 2.25 -7.53
N ASN A 170 -5.66 1.85 -7.25
CA ASN A 170 -4.65 2.68 -6.58
C ASN A 170 -5.10 3.23 -5.21
N VAL A 171 -5.82 2.41 -4.44
CA VAL A 171 -6.39 2.82 -3.15
C VAL A 171 -5.28 3.04 -2.13
N TYR A 172 -4.41 2.05 -1.94
CA TYR A 172 -3.32 2.15 -0.97
C TYR A 172 -2.37 3.28 -1.32
N GLY A 173 -1.98 3.44 -2.59
CA GLY A 173 -1.07 4.49 -3.04
C GLY A 173 -1.55 5.90 -2.72
N ARG A 174 -2.88 6.12 -2.69
CA ARG A 174 -3.46 7.42 -2.30
C ARG A 174 -3.65 7.56 -0.81
N LEU A 175 -4.11 6.52 -0.11
CA LEU A 175 -4.48 6.60 1.30
C LEU A 175 -3.32 6.36 2.27
N ARG A 176 -2.22 5.76 1.87
CA ARG A 176 -1.10 5.43 2.77
C ARG A 176 -0.56 6.64 3.54
N TYR A 177 -0.66 7.83 2.95
CA TYR A 177 -0.23 9.09 3.58
C TYR A 177 -1.20 9.58 4.68
N GLU A 178 -2.33 8.91 4.86
CA GLU A 178 -3.28 9.19 5.93
C GLU A 178 -2.87 8.56 7.27
N SER A 179 -1.88 7.65 7.26
CA SER A 179 -1.41 6.99 8.48
C SER A 179 -0.74 7.96 9.43
N GLY A 180 -1.20 7.98 10.70
CA GLY A 180 -0.64 8.81 11.76
C GLY A 180 -1.70 9.33 12.74
N ALA A 181 -1.30 10.29 13.59
CA ALA A 181 -2.18 10.93 14.56
C ALA A 181 -2.86 12.17 13.95
N HIS A 182 -4.18 12.17 13.96
CA HIS A 182 -5.05 13.25 13.49
C HIS A 182 -5.61 14.02 14.70
N ARG A 183 -5.32 15.30 14.80
CA ARG A 183 -5.74 16.16 15.88
C ARG A 183 -6.92 17.03 15.48
N VAL A 184 -7.96 17.07 16.32
CA VAL A 184 -9.12 17.93 16.16
C VAL A 184 -9.12 19.03 17.24
N GLN A 185 -9.51 20.24 16.84
CA GLN A 185 -9.76 21.37 17.72
C GLN A 185 -11.16 21.89 17.41
N ARG A 186 -12.11 21.63 18.32
CA ARG A 186 -13.48 22.15 18.24
C ARG A 186 -14.12 22.19 19.64
N VAL A 187 -15.28 22.82 19.74
CA VAL A 187 -16.14 22.70 20.90
C VAL A 187 -16.88 21.38 20.80
N PRO A 188 -16.65 20.39 21.70
CA PRO A 188 -17.35 19.12 21.66
C PRO A 188 -18.87 19.30 21.83
N VAL A 189 -19.66 18.39 21.28
CA VAL A 189 -21.11 18.34 21.50
C VAL A 189 -21.45 18.16 23.00
N THR A 190 -20.54 17.54 23.73
CA THR A 190 -20.68 17.29 25.18
C THR A 190 -20.24 18.47 26.06
N GLU A 191 -19.69 19.55 25.49
CA GLU A 191 -19.20 20.70 26.26
C GLU A 191 -20.26 21.80 26.35
N SER A 192 -20.71 22.06 27.57
CA SER A 192 -21.78 23.03 27.86
C SER A 192 -21.29 24.49 27.97
N GLN A 193 -19.99 24.72 28.20
CA GLN A 193 -19.41 26.04 28.40
C GLN A 193 -18.76 26.66 27.15
N GLY A 194 -18.88 25.99 26.01
CA GLY A 194 -18.35 26.49 24.74
C GLY A 194 -16.82 26.50 24.65
N ARG A 195 -16.11 25.74 25.49
CA ARG A 195 -14.64 25.66 25.46
C ARG A 195 -14.16 24.79 24.32
N ILE A 196 -13.12 25.23 23.63
CA ILE A 196 -12.45 24.46 22.59
C ILE A 196 -11.63 23.35 23.25
N HIS A 197 -11.92 22.09 22.89
CA HIS A 197 -11.13 20.95 23.30
C HIS A 197 -10.20 20.50 22.18
N THR A 198 -9.12 19.83 22.57
CA THR A 198 -8.16 19.23 21.64
C THR A 198 -8.18 17.72 21.86
N SER A 199 -8.67 16.99 20.88
CA SER A 199 -8.72 15.52 20.87
C SER A 199 -7.90 14.97 19.69
N ALA A 200 -7.59 13.69 19.73
CA ALA A 200 -6.85 13.03 18.66
C ALA A 200 -7.40 11.63 18.37
N CYS A 201 -7.31 11.25 17.11
CA CYS A 201 -7.52 9.89 16.62
C CYS A 201 -6.26 9.40 15.93
N THR A 202 -6.07 8.10 15.85
CA THR A 202 -5.05 7.48 15.03
C THR A 202 -5.69 6.83 13.81
N VAL A 203 -5.05 7.01 12.68
CA VAL A 203 -5.42 6.37 11.41
C VAL A 203 -4.26 5.49 10.99
N ALA A 204 -4.53 4.23 10.66
CA ALA A 204 -3.57 3.33 10.04
C ALA A 204 -4.13 2.84 8.71
N VAL A 205 -3.36 3.00 7.65
CA VAL A 205 -3.68 2.49 6.32
C VAL A 205 -2.65 1.43 5.99
N MET A 206 -3.11 0.22 5.75
CA MET A 206 -2.28 -0.93 5.41
C MET A 206 -2.71 -1.48 4.06
N ALA A 207 -1.74 -1.91 3.25
CA ALA A 207 -2.07 -2.64 2.03
C ALA A 207 -2.78 -3.96 2.39
N GLU A 208 -3.83 -4.31 1.64
CA GLU A 208 -4.50 -5.61 1.81
C GLU A 208 -3.49 -6.73 1.57
N ALA A 209 -3.39 -7.67 2.51
CA ALA A 209 -2.49 -8.80 2.38
C ALA A 209 -2.93 -9.70 1.20
N GLU A 210 -1.98 -10.16 0.42
CA GLU A 210 -2.26 -11.20 -0.57
C GLU A 210 -2.68 -12.49 0.17
N PRO A 211 -3.69 -13.22 -0.38
CA PRO A 211 -4.07 -14.50 0.21
C PRO A 211 -2.85 -15.41 0.22
N THR A 212 -2.44 -15.80 1.42
CA THR A 212 -1.33 -16.74 1.59
C THR A 212 -1.76 -18.10 1.06
N GLY A 213 -1.12 -18.57 0.01
CA GLY A 213 -1.36 -19.91 -0.54
C GLY A 213 -1.17 -21.01 0.50
N ASP A 214 -1.70 -22.20 0.22
CA ASP A 214 -1.52 -23.38 1.06
C ASP A 214 -0.02 -23.64 1.30
N ILE A 215 0.28 -24.13 2.51
CA ILE A 215 1.67 -24.49 2.85
C ILE A 215 2.00 -25.77 2.10
N GLU A 216 2.83 -25.68 1.09
CA GLU A 216 3.44 -26.83 0.45
C GLU A 216 4.71 -27.18 1.23
N ILE A 217 4.79 -28.45 1.68
CA ILE A 217 5.96 -28.97 2.39
C ILE A 217 6.71 -29.89 1.43
N SER A 218 7.96 -29.57 1.15
CA SER A 218 8.82 -30.48 0.42
C SER A 218 9.14 -31.73 1.29
N PRO A 219 9.08 -32.94 0.74
CA PRO A 219 9.54 -34.13 1.45
C PRO A 219 10.98 -34.03 1.97
N ASP A 220 11.84 -33.26 1.30
CA ASP A 220 13.23 -33.05 1.66
C ASP A 220 13.41 -32.18 2.92
N ASP A 221 12.38 -31.39 3.26
CA ASP A 221 12.33 -30.57 4.46
C ASP A 221 11.87 -31.34 5.71
N LEU A 222 11.57 -32.62 5.56
CA LEU A 222 11.03 -33.44 6.63
C LEU A 222 12.05 -34.50 7.07
N ARG A 223 12.29 -34.54 8.39
CA ARG A 223 12.93 -35.70 9.02
C ARG A 223 11.86 -36.52 9.74
N ILE A 224 11.74 -37.79 9.35
CA ILE A 224 10.78 -38.73 9.93
C ILE A 224 11.52 -39.75 10.74
N ASP A 225 11.31 -39.76 12.04
CA ASP A 225 11.87 -40.72 12.98
C ASP A 225 10.76 -41.66 13.48
N VAL A 226 11.05 -42.96 13.51
CA VAL A 226 10.15 -43.94 14.07
C VAL A 226 10.70 -44.46 15.38
N PHE A 227 9.85 -44.68 16.35
CA PHE A 227 10.25 -45.14 17.67
C PHE A 227 9.17 -46.01 18.33
N ARG A 228 9.49 -46.64 19.44
CA ARG A 228 8.54 -47.49 20.17
C ARG A 228 7.59 -46.60 20.97
N ALA A 229 6.29 -46.90 20.83
CA ALA A 229 5.28 -46.17 21.61
C ALA A 229 5.50 -46.43 23.12
N SER A 230 5.37 -45.35 23.92
CA SER A 230 5.42 -45.45 25.38
C SER A 230 4.00 -45.39 25.96
N GLY A 231 3.62 -46.33 26.80
CA GLY A 231 2.30 -46.35 27.44
C GLY A 231 1.91 -47.73 27.97
N ALA A 232 0.77 -47.77 28.70
CA ALA A 232 0.19 -49.04 29.18
C ALA A 232 -0.30 -49.87 27.98
N GLY A 233 0.41 -50.94 27.66
CA GLY A 233 0.08 -51.82 26.55
C GLY A 233 0.75 -53.18 26.66
N GLY A 234 0.24 -54.17 25.94
CA GLY A 234 0.75 -55.52 25.92
C GLY A 234 2.03 -55.68 25.09
N GLN A 235 2.49 -56.91 24.85
CA GLN A 235 3.75 -57.26 24.17
C GLN A 235 3.94 -56.57 22.79
N HIS A 236 2.85 -56.25 22.09
CA HIS A 236 2.86 -55.62 20.78
C HIS A 236 3.34 -54.13 20.86
N VAL A 237 2.89 -53.37 21.85
CA VAL A 237 3.28 -51.92 22.04
C VAL A 237 4.77 -51.81 22.36
N ASN A 238 5.32 -52.76 23.10
CA ASN A 238 6.72 -52.74 23.54
C ASN A 238 7.74 -53.26 22.50
N LYS A 239 7.27 -53.95 21.45
CA LYS A 239 8.14 -54.58 20.44
C LYS A 239 8.09 -53.88 19.07
N THR A 240 7.01 -53.15 18.74
CA THR A 240 6.80 -52.57 17.42
C THR A 240 7.08 -51.06 17.44
N GLU A 241 7.85 -50.54 16.46
CA GLU A 241 8.12 -49.13 16.29
C GLU A 241 6.98 -48.49 15.51
N SER A 242 5.84 -48.30 16.17
CA SER A 242 4.63 -47.72 15.58
C SER A 242 4.49 -46.23 15.79
N ALA A 243 5.22 -45.63 16.74
CA ALA A 243 5.22 -44.20 16.98
C ALA A 243 6.05 -43.44 15.93
N VAL A 244 5.55 -42.32 15.50
CA VAL A 244 6.17 -41.49 14.46
C VAL A 244 6.37 -40.08 14.97
N ARG A 245 7.58 -39.54 14.77
CA ARG A 245 7.96 -38.15 14.99
C ARG A 245 8.35 -37.55 13.65
N ILE A 246 7.74 -36.44 13.29
CA ILE A 246 8.06 -35.69 12.09
C ILE A 246 8.61 -34.32 12.52
N THR A 247 9.81 -33.99 12.05
CA THR A 247 10.46 -32.70 12.29
C THR A 247 10.55 -31.96 10.97
N HIS A 248 10.02 -30.74 10.92
CA HIS A 248 10.22 -29.84 9.80
C HIS A 248 11.56 -29.12 9.99
N LEU A 249 12.53 -29.46 9.15
CA LEU A 249 13.94 -29.02 9.30
C LEU A 249 14.13 -27.51 9.27
N PRO A 250 13.47 -26.74 8.35
CA PRO A 250 13.67 -25.30 8.28
C PRO A 250 13.16 -24.55 9.52
N THR A 251 12.05 -24.99 10.14
CA THR A 251 11.43 -24.31 11.29
C THR A 251 11.74 -24.96 12.63
N GLY A 252 12.22 -26.18 12.63
CA GLY A 252 12.42 -26.98 13.83
C GLY A 252 11.13 -27.45 14.52
N ILE A 253 9.96 -27.25 13.91
CA ILE A 253 8.66 -27.66 14.47
C ILE A 253 8.56 -29.18 14.40
N VAL A 254 8.14 -29.79 15.51
CA VAL A 254 8.03 -31.23 15.67
C VAL A 254 6.58 -31.63 15.94
N ALA A 255 6.14 -32.71 15.30
CA ALA A 255 4.86 -33.37 15.60
C ALA A 255 5.09 -34.85 15.84
N GLU A 256 4.44 -35.41 16.87
CA GLU A 256 4.54 -36.83 17.24
C GLU A 256 3.13 -37.42 17.32
N CYS A 257 3.02 -38.66 16.89
CA CYS A 257 1.79 -39.45 17.06
C CYS A 257 2.14 -40.92 17.39
N GLN A 258 1.48 -41.45 18.42
CA GLN A 258 1.64 -42.82 18.87
C GLN A 258 0.30 -43.50 19.21
N ASP A 259 -0.82 -42.92 18.76
CA ASP A 259 -2.17 -43.34 19.18
C ASP A 259 -2.65 -44.62 18.53
N ASP A 260 -2.15 -44.94 17.34
CA ASP A 260 -2.57 -46.09 16.57
C ASP A 260 -1.51 -47.19 16.54
N ARG A 261 -1.94 -48.43 16.32
CA ARG A 261 -1.04 -49.58 16.09
C ARG A 261 -0.35 -49.55 14.73
N SER A 262 -0.92 -48.77 13.80
CA SER A 262 -0.41 -48.60 12.44
C SER A 262 0.53 -47.40 12.34
N GLN A 263 1.77 -47.66 11.98
CA GLN A 263 2.79 -46.62 11.71
C GLN A 263 2.33 -45.64 10.62
N HIS A 264 1.66 -46.13 9.58
CA HIS A 264 1.15 -45.27 8.51
C HIS A 264 0.10 -44.29 9.02
N ARG A 265 -0.87 -44.75 9.82
CA ARG A 265 -1.88 -43.88 10.41
C ARG A 265 -1.28 -42.84 11.38
N ASN A 266 -0.27 -43.25 12.16
CA ASN A 266 0.44 -42.32 13.03
C ASN A 266 1.22 -41.31 12.23
N ARG A 267 1.83 -41.68 11.09
CA ARG A 267 2.48 -40.76 10.16
C ARG A 267 1.52 -39.73 9.59
N ASP A 268 0.33 -40.19 9.11
CA ASP A 268 -0.67 -39.27 8.53
C ASP A 268 -1.21 -38.29 9.58
N LYS A 269 -1.47 -38.76 10.81
CA LYS A 269 -1.88 -37.92 11.93
C LYS A 269 -0.77 -36.93 12.33
N ALA A 270 0.46 -37.40 12.45
CA ALA A 270 1.60 -36.55 12.76
C ALA A 270 1.80 -35.45 11.68
N MET A 271 1.63 -35.81 10.40
CA MET A 271 1.68 -34.86 9.29
C MET A 271 0.57 -33.80 9.40
N THR A 272 -0.66 -34.19 9.69
CA THR A 272 -1.79 -33.27 9.89
C THR A 272 -1.52 -32.32 11.05
N VAL A 273 -0.99 -32.81 12.17
CA VAL A 273 -0.62 -31.98 13.33
C VAL A 273 0.53 -31.03 12.98
N LEU A 274 1.52 -31.50 12.21
CA LEU A 274 2.64 -30.66 11.75
C LEU A 274 2.14 -29.51 10.87
N LEU A 275 1.29 -29.82 9.89
CA LEU A 275 0.68 -28.80 9.00
C LEU A 275 -0.10 -27.75 9.80
N THR A 276 -0.89 -28.18 10.78
CA THR A 276 -1.63 -27.26 11.65
C THR A 276 -0.66 -26.35 12.43
N ARG A 277 0.38 -26.93 13.04
CA ARG A 277 1.39 -26.15 13.79
C ARG A 277 2.16 -25.16 12.91
N LEU A 278 2.47 -25.55 11.68
CA LEU A 278 3.14 -24.68 10.71
C LEU A 278 2.22 -23.52 10.30
N ARG A 279 0.92 -23.78 10.06
CA ARG A 279 -0.08 -22.74 9.79
C ARG A 279 -0.19 -21.75 10.95
N ASP A 280 -0.37 -22.24 12.16
CA ASP A 280 -0.44 -21.42 13.37
C ASP A 280 0.83 -20.59 13.60
N ALA A 281 2.01 -21.16 13.32
CA ALA A 281 3.27 -20.45 13.46
C ALA A 281 3.40 -19.32 12.42
N ARG A 282 3.01 -19.59 11.16
CA ARG A 282 3.00 -18.60 10.07
C ARG A 282 2.02 -17.47 10.35
N GLU A 283 0.80 -17.81 10.78
CA GLU A 283 -0.23 -16.82 11.13
C GLU A 283 0.24 -15.92 12.29
N ARG A 284 0.81 -16.51 13.34
CA ARG A 284 1.38 -15.75 14.46
C ARG A 284 2.51 -14.81 14.04
N ALA A 285 3.40 -15.26 13.17
CA ALA A 285 4.47 -14.43 12.63
C ALA A 285 3.90 -13.26 11.81
N GLN A 286 2.94 -13.53 10.94
CA GLN A 286 2.28 -12.51 10.12
C GLN A 286 1.50 -11.50 10.98
N HIS A 287 0.78 -11.96 12.00
CA HIS A 287 0.09 -11.08 12.95
C HIS A 287 1.06 -10.19 13.73
N ALA A 288 2.22 -10.75 14.16
CA ALA A 288 3.24 -9.97 14.86
C ALA A 288 3.86 -8.90 13.95
N GLU A 289 4.15 -9.24 12.70
CA GLU A 289 4.66 -8.30 11.69
C GLU A 289 3.64 -7.20 11.40
N THR A 290 2.38 -7.55 11.15
CA THR A 290 1.31 -6.57 10.92
C THR A 290 1.12 -5.65 12.12
N ALA A 291 1.19 -6.18 13.35
CA ALA A 291 1.09 -5.38 14.57
C ALA A 291 2.28 -4.42 14.75
N ALA A 292 3.50 -4.88 14.43
CA ALA A 292 4.70 -4.05 14.45
C ALA A 292 4.62 -2.94 13.38
N HIS A 293 4.21 -3.27 12.16
CA HIS A 293 4.00 -2.32 11.08
C HIS A 293 2.94 -1.28 11.44
N ARG A 294 1.77 -1.70 11.96
CA ARG A 294 0.73 -0.79 12.45
C ARG A 294 1.28 0.17 13.51
N LYS A 295 2.03 -0.34 14.48
CA LYS A 295 2.64 0.48 15.54
C LYS A 295 3.60 1.53 14.96
N SER A 296 4.36 1.20 13.93
CA SER A 296 5.26 2.16 13.27
C SER A 296 4.50 3.26 12.53
N LEU A 297 3.31 2.94 11.95
CA LEU A 297 2.49 3.91 11.23
C LEU A 297 1.83 4.96 12.12
N VAL A 298 1.39 4.58 13.34
CA VAL A 298 0.59 5.46 14.22
C VAL A 298 1.38 6.08 15.37
N GLY A 299 2.63 5.65 15.60
CA GLY A 299 3.45 6.13 16.71
C GLY A 299 2.82 5.84 18.07
N SER A 300 2.94 6.78 19.01
CA SER A 300 2.33 6.67 20.35
C SER A 300 0.82 6.99 20.39
N GLY A 301 0.29 7.59 19.32
CA GLY A 301 -1.09 8.11 19.29
C GLY A 301 -1.30 9.35 20.14
N ASP A 302 -0.23 9.96 20.65
CA ASP A 302 -0.31 11.21 21.40
C ASP A 302 -0.61 12.40 20.46
N ARG A 303 -1.41 13.34 20.95
CA ARG A 303 -1.75 14.58 20.22
C ARG A 303 -0.54 15.45 19.87
N SER A 304 0.62 15.22 20.46
CA SER A 304 1.88 15.90 20.15
C SER A 304 2.52 15.40 18.85
N GLU A 305 2.36 14.11 18.54
CA GLU A 305 2.90 13.45 17.33
C GLU A 305 1.99 13.59 16.09
N ARG A 306 1.12 14.59 16.11
CA ARG A 306 0.15 14.83 15.04
C ARG A 306 0.80 15.00 13.67
N ILE A 307 0.27 14.32 12.68
CA ILE A 307 0.58 14.60 11.27
C ILE A 307 -0.31 15.74 10.76
N ARG A 308 -1.55 15.87 11.30
CA ARG A 308 -2.56 16.78 10.79
C ARG A 308 -3.40 17.40 11.89
N THR A 309 -3.85 18.62 11.67
CA THR A 309 -4.76 19.35 12.59
C THR A 309 -5.99 19.84 11.84
N TYR A 310 -7.16 19.48 12.36
CA TYR A 310 -8.48 19.92 11.92
C TYR A 310 -8.99 20.98 12.89
N ASN A 311 -8.95 22.26 12.48
CA ASN A 311 -9.36 23.39 13.31
C ASN A 311 -10.71 23.91 12.83
N PHE A 312 -11.78 23.47 13.51
CA PHE A 312 -13.15 23.83 13.16
C PHE A 312 -13.47 25.32 13.36
N PRO A 313 -13.07 25.98 14.48
CA PRO A 313 -13.30 27.41 14.66
C PRO A 313 -12.70 28.28 13.56
N GLN A 314 -11.58 27.87 12.99
CA GLN A 314 -10.88 28.59 11.92
C GLN A 314 -11.20 28.05 10.51
N GLY A 315 -12.02 27.00 10.40
CA GLY A 315 -12.37 26.39 9.12
C GLY A 315 -11.19 25.86 8.32
N ARG A 316 -10.08 25.49 8.99
CA ARG A 316 -8.83 25.08 8.33
C ARG A 316 -8.34 23.70 8.72
N LEU A 317 -7.71 23.04 7.75
CA LEU A 317 -6.90 21.85 7.93
C LEU A 317 -5.43 22.22 7.73
N THR A 318 -4.55 21.72 8.59
CA THR A 318 -3.08 21.89 8.41
C THR A 318 -2.42 20.51 8.43
N ASP A 319 -1.71 20.14 7.37
CA ASP A 319 -0.80 19.00 7.36
C ASP A 319 0.61 19.50 7.74
N HIS A 320 1.12 18.97 8.85
CA HIS A 320 2.37 19.44 9.43
C HIS A 320 3.61 18.86 8.76
N ARG A 321 3.48 17.78 8.00
CA ARG A 321 4.61 17.14 7.29
C ARG A 321 5.12 18.01 6.14
N ILE A 322 4.20 18.64 5.43
CA ILE A 322 4.49 19.48 4.26
C ILE A 322 4.13 20.95 4.48
N ASN A 323 3.78 21.33 5.72
CA ASN A 323 3.34 22.69 6.09
C ASN A 323 2.20 23.25 5.21
N LEU A 324 1.32 22.37 4.70
CA LEU A 324 0.17 22.75 3.88
C LEU A 324 -1.00 23.14 4.79
N THR A 325 -1.60 24.31 4.52
CA THR A 325 -2.82 24.77 5.20
C THR A 325 -3.91 25.05 4.18
N LEU A 326 -5.06 24.36 4.33
CA LEU A 326 -6.24 24.51 3.48
C LEU A 326 -7.39 25.10 4.29
N TYR A 327 -8.01 26.19 3.79
CA TYR A 327 -9.12 26.92 4.43
C TYR A 327 -10.49 26.43 3.91
N LYS A 328 -10.63 25.12 3.66
CA LYS A 328 -11.85 24.47 3.19
C LYS A 328 -12.19 23.21 4.00
N LEU A 329 -12.06 23.34 5.34
CA LEU A 329 -12.23 22.20 6.25
C LEU A 329 -13.53 21.44 6.03
N GLN A 330 -14.66 22.13 5.80
CA GLN A 330 -15.94 21.49 5.61
C GLN A 330 -15.96 20.62 4.36
N ALA A 331 -15.44 21.10 3.23
CA ALA A 331 -15.34 20.32 2.00
C ALA A 331 -14.45 19.08 2.20
N ILE A 332 -13.36 19.20 2.95
CA ILE A 332 -12.47 18.08 3.28
C ILE A 332 -13.20 17.03 4.10
N ILE A 333 -13.94 17.42 5.16
CA ILE A 333 -14.74 16.49 5.96
C ILE A 333 -15.86 15.85 5.13
N ASP A 334 -16.31 16.54 4.09
CA ASP A 334 -17.29 16.01 3.14
C ASP A 334 -16.67 15.17 2.01
N GLY A 335 -15.36 14.88 2.08
CA GLY A 335 -14.67 13.93 1.21
C GLY A 335 -13.82 14.56 0.10
N ASP A 336 -13.60 15.89 0.06
CA ASP A 336 -12.71 16.54 -0.92
C ASP A 336 -11.25 16.47 -0.43
N LEU A 337 -10.60 15.31 -0.63
CA LEU A 337 -9.21 15.07 -0.19
C LEU A 337 -8.20 15.17 -1.33
N ASP A 338 -8.60 15.38 -2.58
CA ASP A 338 -7.69 15.28 -3.73
C ASP A 338 -6.53 16.26 -3.66
N GLU A 339 -6.80 17.54 -3.38
CA GLU A 339 -5.73 18.56 -3.27
C GLU A 339 -4.69 18.19 -2.20
N LEU A 340 -5.15 17.63 -1.07
CA LEU A 340 -4.30 17.23 0.04
C LEU A 340 -3.47 16.00 -0.32
N THR A 341 -4.11 14.95 -0.86
CA THR A 341 -3.43 13.72 -1.26
C THR A 341 -2.43 13.96 -2.38
N ASP A 342 -2.78 14.76 -3.38
CA ASP A 342 -1.89 15.11 -4.49
C ASP A 342 -0.67 15.93 -4.01
N ALA A 343 -0.86 16.85 -3.05
CA ALA A 343 0.25 17.58 -2.44
C ALA A 343 1.21 16.67 -1.67
N LEU A 344 0.69 15.69 -0.91
CA LEU A 344 1.49 14.72 -0.18
C LEU A 344 2.24 13.77 -1.14
N MET A 345 1.59 13.31 -2.19
CA MET A 345 2.22 12.51 -3.23
C MET A 345 3.37 13.28 -3.91
N LYS A 346 3.14 14.54 -4.29
CA LYS A 346 4.18 15.40 -4.88
C LYS A 346 5.36 15.61 -3.94
N ALA A 347 5.11 15.86 -2.65
CA ALA A 347 6.17 16.02 -1.66
C ALA A 347 7.02 14.73 -1.54
N ARG A 348 6.38 13.56 -1.46
CA ARG A 348 7.10 12.27 -1.41
C ARG A 348 7.93 12.02 -2.67
N LEU A 349 7.39 12.35 -3.83
CA LEU A 349 8.11 12.22 -5.10
C LEU A 349 9.34 13.14 -5.16
N ALA A 350 9.22 14.37 -4.63
CA ALA A 350 10.35 15.28 -4.52
C ALA A 350 11.45 14.75 -3.59
N GLU A 351 11.07 14.13 -2.46
CA GLU A 351 12.01 13.43 -1.57
C GLU A 351 12.75 12.30 -2.28
N LEU A 352 12.00 11.39 -2.96
CA LEU A 352 12.59 10.28 -3.70
C LEU A 352 13.52 10.75 -4.83
N ALA A 353 13.17 11.83 -5.52
CA ALA A 353 14.02 12.43 -6.53
C ALA A 353 15.31 13.00 -5.95
N ALA A 354 15.24 13.62 -4.75
CA ALA A 354 16.41 14.14 -4.03
C ALA A 354 17.33 13.00 -3.56
N GLU A 355 16.76 11.94 -2.94
CA GLU A 355 17.49 10.73 -2.53
C GLU A 355 18.24 10.10 -3.72
N ARG A 356 17.63 10.06 -4.91
CA ARG A 356 18.26 9.52 -6.12
C ARG A 356 19.35 10.42 -6.71
N ALA A 357 19.30 11.72 -6.43
CA ALA A 357 20.30 12.67 -6.91
C ALA A 357 21.57 12.64 -6.05
N GLU A 358 21.46 12.21 -4.79
CA GLU A 358 22.56 12.13 -3.82
C GLU A 358 23.29 10.75 -3.83
N GLY A 359 22.65 9.69 -4.36
CA GLY A 359 23.23 8.34 -4.49
C GLY A 359 23.67 8.05 -5.93
#